data_3f49fd42141a14148c7140cdeb7a25a9
#
_entry.id   3f49fd42141a14148c7140cdeb7a25a9
#
_cell.length_a   1.000
_cell.length_b   1.000
_cell.length_c   1.000
_cell.angle_alpha   90.00
_cell.angle_beta   90.00
_cell.angle_gamma   90.00
#
_symmetry.space_group_name_H-M   'P 1'
#
loop_
_entity.id
_entity.type
_entity.pdbx_description
1 polymer ?
#
loop_
_entity_poly.entity_id
_entity_poly.type
_entity_poly.pdbx_seq_one_letter_code
_entity_poly.pdbx_strand_id
1 'polypeptide(L)'
;MKTIGALIWEPGTRSGWSVEEIEIDPPKSREVRIKLAASGICHSDDHVDTGDIPLDWAPIIGGHEGAGVIEELGPDVTGFEVGDHVVLSFLPSCGHCQMCTIGRSNMCEMGAGVLAGFAPDGTHRVHARGQGVGPFSFLGTFSPYVVVNIDSCVKIGKDIPLDKAALIGCGVPTGWGSSVYAAEVALGETVVVIGTGGVGMNAVQGARHKGAKNIVAVDPVEYKRDQAKLFGATHTVENLDQAKELVDTLSNGQGADKVLITVDIAYGHLLNPAQEMTRRGGTLVLTSAAPVTQRDVPFDLFTFAMSGKRLHGTLYGTTTARRDIPLIADMYRRGEFMLDELVTKTYKLEQINEAIQDMRDGKNIRGVIMYDE
;
A
#
# COMPACT_ATOMS: atom_id res chain seq x y z
N MET A 1 -8.21 10.23 25.81
CA MET A 1 -7.53 9.13 26.53
C MET A 1 -6.02 9.25 26.33
N LYS A 2 -5.19 8.77 27.29
CA LYS A 2 -3.73 8.73 27.13
C LYS A 2 -3.29 7.35 26.63
N THR A 3 -2.32 7.35 25.73
CA THR A 3 -1.68 6.15 25.16
C THR A 3 -0.28 6.51 24.64
N ILE A 4 0.35 5.65 23.84
CA ILE A 4 1.62 5.93 23.19
C ILE A 4 1.43 6.00 21.67
N GLY A 5 2.32 6.72 20.99
CA GLY A 5 2.35 6.78 19.53
C GLY A 5 3.75 7.06 19.01
N ALA A 6 4.03 6.62 17.78
CA ALA A 6 5.27 6.96 17.10
C ALA A 6 5.08 8.18 16.21
N LEU A 7 5.86 9.21 16.47
CA LEU A 7 5.74 10.55 15.89
C LEU A 7 7.00 10.94 15.13
N ILE A 8 6.83 11.69 14.04
CA ILE A 8 7.91 12.46 13.42
C ILE A 8 7.62 13.95 13.68
N TRP A 9 8.57 14.61 14.33
CA TRP A 9 8.45 16.04 14.65
C TRP A 9 8.86 16.93 13.48
N GLU A 10 9.84 16.48 12.71
CA GLU A 10 10.39 17.22 11.56
C GLU A 10 10.46 16.28 10.35
N PRO A 11 9.35 16.11 9.59
CA PRO A 11 9.34 15.30 8.37
C PRO A 11 10.43 15.73 7.39
N GLY A 12 11.00 14.77 6.67
CA GLY A 12 12.04 15.02 5.66
C GLY A 12 13.45 15.22 6.18
N THR A 13 13.67 15.08 7.49
CA THR A 13 15.00 15.30 8.10
C THR A 13 15.76 14.02 8.41
N ARG A 14 15.12 12.85 8.24
CA ARG A 14 15.64 11.54 8.62
C ARG A 14 15.95 11.45 10.12
N SER A 15 15.15 12.13 10.93
CA SER A 15 15.30 12.14 12.39
C SER A 15 14.83 10.85 13.05
N GLY A 16 14.07 10.04 12.32
CA GLY A 16 13.45 8.82 12.82
C GLY A 16 12.20 9.08 13.65
N TRP A 17 11.56 7.99 14.05
CA TRP A 17 10.31 7.98 14.81
C TRP A 17 10.57 8.08 16.31
N SER A 18 9.87 9.00 16.99
CA SER A 18 9.89 9.15 18.46
C SER A 18 8.64 8.51 19.04
N VAL A 19 8.80 7.48 19.87
CA VAL A 19 7.68 6.86 20.60
C VAL A 19 7.50 7.59 21.92
N GLU A 20 6.31 8.18 22.11
CA GLU A 20 6.03 9.01 23.28
C GLU A 20 4.55 8.97 23.67
N GLU A 21 4.23 9.49 24.88
CA GLU A 21 2.86 9.62 25.35
C GLU A 21 2.09 10.61 24.47
N ILE A 22 0.89 10.23 24.07
CA ILE A 22 -0.05 11.05 23.31
C ILE A 22 -1.41 11.06 23.99
N GLU A 23 -2.19 12.09 23.73
CA GLU A 23 -3.59 12.18 24.11
C GLU A 23 -4.46 12.05 22.86
N ILE A 24 -5.48 11.20 22.93
CA ILE A 24 -6.45 11.00 21.85
C ILE A 24 -7.81 11.52 22.30
N ASP A 25 -8.39 12.40 21.50
CA ASP A 25 -9.75 12.94 21.70
C ASP A 25 -10.82 11.84 21.51
N PRO A 26 -12.02 12.02 22.08
CA PRO A 26 -13.15 11.15 21.76
C PRO A 26 -13.56 11.30 20.29
N PRO A 27 -14.20 10.27 19.69
CA PRO A 27 -14.69 10.34 18.31
C PRO A 27 -15.80 11.39 18.16
N LYS A 28 -15.70 12.21 17.11
CA LYS A 28 -16.73 13.16 16.68
C LYS A 28 -17.76 12.50 15.75
N SER A 29 -18.62 13.35 15.14
CA SER A 29 -19.62 12.89 14.18
C SER A 29 -18.97 12.08 13.04
N ARG A 30 -19.54 10.89 12.75
CA ARG A 30 -19.07 9.92 11.77
C ARG A 30 -17.65 9.39 12.01
N GLU A 31 -17.17 9.41 13.25
CA GLU A 31 -15.89 8.82 13.64
C GLU A 31 -16.09 7.67 14.61
N VAL A 32 -15.10 6.80 14.63
CA VAL A 32 -15.02 5.67 15.56
C VAL A 32 -13.66 5.63 16.22
N ARG A 33 -13.60 5.22 17.50
CA ARG A 33 -12.35 4.82 18.13
C ARG A 33 -12.15 3.33 17.96
N ILE A 34 -10.97 2.95 17.54
CA ILE A 34 -10.58 1.57 17.28
C ILE A 34 -9.39 1.23 18.16
N LYS A 35 -9.46 0.10 18.87
CA LYS A 35 -8.30 -0.57 19.45
C LYS A 35 -7.67 -1.40 18.35
N LEU A 36 -6.47 -1.03 17.94
CA LEU A 36 -5.73 -1.76 16.92
C LEU A 36 -5.10 -3.02 17.50
N ALA A 37 -5.15 -4.11 16.77
CA ALA A 37 -4.41 -5.33 17.05
C ALA A 37 -3.03 -5.30 16.37
N ALA A 38 -2.95 -4.67 15.19
CA ALA A 38 -1.72 -4.58 14.43
C ALA A 38 -1.69 -3.39 13.47
N SER A 39 -0.47 -2.98 13.12
CA SER A 39 -0.19 -2.01 12.05
C SER A 39 0.91 -2.53 11.12
N GLY A 40 0.64 -2.57 9.81
CA GLY A 40 1.65 -2.85 8.80
C GLY A 40 2.63 -1.68 8.66
N ILE A 41 3.88 -1.99 8.30
CA ILE A 41 4.93 -1.02 8.01
C ILE A 41 5.11 -0.95 6.49
N CYS A 42 5.05 0.23 5.93
CA CYS A 42 5.14 0.48 4.49
C CYS A 42 6.23 1.52 4.18
N HIS A 43 6.79 1.47 2.97
CA HIS A 43 7.74 2.49 2.52
C HIS A 43 7.14 3.90 2.51
N SER A 44 5.82 4.04 2.38
CA SER A 44 5.18 5.36 2.49
C SER A 44 5.37 6.01 3.86
N ASP A 45 5.50 5.21 4.94
CA ASP A 45 5.84 5.73 6.27
C ASP A 45 7.31 6.20 6.30
N ASP A 46 8.20 5.46 5.63
CA ASP A 46 9.59 5.84 5.47
C ASP A 46 9.74 7.14 4.66
N HIS A 47 8.93 7.31 3.61
CA HIS A 47 8.93 8.51 2.78
C HIS A 47 8.52 9.78 3.53
N VAL A 48 7.83 9.66 4.65
CA VAL A 48 7.58 10.79 5.57
C VAL A 48 8.88 11.23 6.24
N ASP A 49 9.70 10.27 6.71
CA ASP A 49 10.98 10.55 7.36
C ASP A 49 12.05 11.04 6.37
N THR A 50 12.05 10.50 5.15
CA THR A 50 13.01 10.91 4.09
C THR A 50 12.61 12.17 3.34
N GLY A 51 11.33 12.57 3.38
CA GLY A 51 10.78 13.73 2.67
C GLY A 51 10.42 13.46 1.20
N ASP A 52 10.44 12.21 0.75
CA ASP A 52 10.01 11.85 -0.60
C ASP A 52 8.50 12.05 -0.79
N ILE A 53 7.71 11.96 0.29
CA ILE A 53 6.31 12.37 0.34
C ILE A 53 6.21 13.69 1.11
N PRO A 54 5.87 14.80 0.44
CA PRO A 54 5.68 16.08 1.11
C PRO A 54 4.40 16.06 1.95
N LEU A 55 4.47 16.65 3.16
CA LEU A 55 3.34 16.82 4.05
C LEU A 55 3.10 18.29 4.30
N ASP A 56 1.84 18.68 4.44
CA ASP A 56 1.44 20.07 4.69
C ASP A 56 1.49 20.44 6.19
N TRP A 57 1.67 19.47 7.07
CA TRP A 57 1.64 19.64 8.53
C TRP A 57 2.75 18.83 9.23
N ALA A 58 3.14 19.28 10.40
CA ALA A 58 3.99 18.60 11.38
C ALA A 58 3.62 19.06 12.81
N PRO A 59 3.77 18.22 13.86
CA PRO A 59 4.24 16.84 13.82
C PRO A 59 3.20 15.84 13.27
N ILE A 60 3.67 14.67 12.85
CA ILE A 60 2.84 13.60 12.28
C ILE A 60 2.94 12.32 13.12
N ILE A 61 1.83 11.68 13.40
CA ILE A 61 1.77 10.28 13.84
C ILE A 61 1.71 9.38 12.61
N GLY A 62 2.62 8.40 12.54
CA GLY A 62 2.76 7.52 11.38
C GLY A 62 1.79 6.36 11.32
N GLY A 63 1.95 5.55 10.30
CA GLY A 63 1.17 4.35 10.03
C GLY A 63 -0.13 4.62 9.28
N HIS A 64 -0.38 3.77 8.28
CA HIS A 64 -1.57 3.87 7.44
C HIS A 64 -2.16 2.50 7.05
N GLU A 65 -1.68 1.44 7.68
CA GLU A 65 -2.18 0.07 7.53
C GLU A 65 -2.56 -0.45 8.93
N GLY A 66 -3.84 -0.55 9.22
CA GLY A 66 -4.28 -0.99 10.53
C GLY A 66 -5.49 -1.92 10.46
N ALA A 67 -5.57 -2.84 11.41
CA ALA A 67 -6.78 -3.60 11.68
C ALA A 67 -7.00 -3.71 13.20
N GLY A 68 -8.24 -3.69 13.59
CA GLY A 68 -8.60 -3.69 15.00
C GLY A 68 -10.09 -3.85 15.25
N VAL A 69 -10.49 -3.54 16.47
CA VAL A 69 -11.87 -3.68 16.96
C VAL A 69 -12.41 -2.31 17.33
N ILE A 70 -13.61 -1.98 16.88
CA ILE A 70 -14.30 -0.74 17.26
C ILE A 70 -14.66 -0.81 18.75
N GLU A 71 -14.21 0.19 19.53
CA GLU A 71 -14.53 0.32 20.96
C GLU A 71 -15.53 1.42 21.28
N GLU A 72 -15.57 2.48 20.46
CA GLU A 72 -16.45 3.62 20.69
C GLU A 72 -16.95 4.19 19.37
N LEU A 73 -18.22 4.55 19.35
CA LEU A 73 -18.87 5.21 18.21
C LEU A 73 -19.10 6.68 18.56
N GLY A 74 -18.69 7.57 17.66
CA GLY A 74 -19.12 8.95 17.70
C GLY A 74 -20.57 9.14 17.23
N PRO A 75 -21.10 10.37 17.34
CA PRO A 75 -22.43 10.68 16.78
C PRO A 75 -22.53 10.36 15.28
N ASP A 76 -23.72 10.10 14.81
CA ASP A 76 -24.09 9.88 13.40
C ASP A 76 -23.34 8.70 12.71
N VAL A 77 -22.73 7.81 13.48
CA VAL A 77 -22.15 6.57 12.95
C VAL A 77 -23.28 5.60 12.61
N THR A 78 -23.27 5.10 11.38
CA THR A 78 -24.22 4.09 10.88
C THR A 78 -23.48 2.94 10.21
N GLY A 79 -24.02 1.73 10.31
CA GLY A 79 -23.45 0.53 9.67
C GLY A 79 -22.30 -0.13 10.46
N PHE A 80 -21.95 0.42 11.62
CA PHE A 80 -20.93 -0.13 12.53
C PHE A 80 -21.48 -0.26 13.96
N GLU A 81 -20.93 -1.22 14.70
CA GLU A 81 -21.23 -1.48 16.11
C GLU A 81 -19.93 -1.68 16.89
N VAL A 82 -19.98 -1.43 18.20
CA VAL A 82 -18.87 -1.78 19.10
C VAL A 82 -18.64 -3.29 19.04
N GLY A 83 -17.37 -3.69 18.91
CA GLY A 83 -16.96 -5.08 18.72
C GLY A 83 -16.88 -5.53 17.25
N ASP A 84 -17.14 -4.65 16.28
CA ASP A 84 -16.87 -4.95 14.87
C ASP A 84 -15.36 -4.99 14.59
N HIS A 85 -14.92 -6.00 13.84
CA HIS A 85 -13.58 -6.08 13.30
C HIS A 85 -13.50 -5.26 12.01
N VAL A 86 -12.49 -4.40 11.91
CA VAL A 86 -12.31 -3.51 10.77
C VAL A 86 -10.87 -3.49 10.30
N VAL A 87 -10.73 -3.31 8.98
CA VAL A 87 -9.49 -2.90 8.33
C VAL A 87 -9.61 -1.42 7.98
N LEU A 88 -8.52 -0.69 8.16
CA LEU A 88 -8.42 0.71 7.83
C LEU A 88 -7.84 0.91 6.42
N SER A 89 -8.56 1.68 5.61
CA SER A 89 -8.07 2.11 4.28
C SER A 89 -7.61 3.55 4.35
N PHE A 90 -6.37 3.79 3.93
CA PHE A 90 -5.83 5.16 3.87
C PHE A 90 -6.56 6.04 2.85
N LEU A 91 -7.26 5.43 1.89
CA LEU A 91 -8.15 6.14 0.99
C LEU A 91 -9.59 5.94 1.44
N PRO A 92 -10.25 7.01 1.91
CA PRO A 92 -11.65 6.93 2.31
C PRO A 92 -12.56 6.65 1.11
N SER A 93 -13.72 6.07 1.39
CA SER A 93 -14.75 5.77 0.39
C SER A 93 -16.09 6.37 0.84
N CYS A 94 -16.34 7.65 0.55
CA CYS A 94 -17.55 8.35 1.03
C CYS A 94 -18.87 7.79 0.44
N GLY A 95 -18.79 7.16 -0.74
CA GLY A 95 -19.94 6.52 -1.40
C GLY A 95 -20.82 7.45 -2.22
N HIS A 96 -20.66 8.78 -2.15
CA HIS A 96 -21.55 9.74 -2.78
C HIS A 96 -20.89 10.78 -3.70
N CYS A 97 -19.56 10.94 -3.66
CA CYS A 97 -18.86 11.81 -4.60
C CYS A 97 -18.84 11.19 -6.01
N GLN A 98 -18.53 12.00 -7.02
CA GLN A 98 -18.53 11.55 -8.41
C GLN A 98 -17.69 10.29 -8.60
N MET A 99 -16.47 10.25 -8.05
CA MET A 99 -15.59 9.10 -8.20
C MET A 99 -16.12 7.84 -7.53
N CYS A 100 -16.71 7.95 -6.35
CA CYS A 100 -17.31 6.81 -5.68
C CYS A 100 -18.51 6.26 -6.45
N THR A 101 -19.38 7.15 -6.99
CA THR A 101 -20.60 6.73 -7.70
C THR A 101 -20.33 6.03 -9.03
N ILE A 102 -19.19 6.29 -9.67
CA ILE A 102 -18.75 5.57 -10.88
C ILE A 102 -17.88 4.35 -10.59
N GLY A 103 -17.75 3.93 -9.32
CA GLY A 103 -16.98 2.75 -8.91
C GLY A 103 -15.47 2.96 -8.82
N ARG A 104 -14.99 4.20 -8.74
CA ARG A 104 -13.56 4.58 -8.64
C ARG A 104 -13.25 5.21 -7.28
N SER A 105 -13.62 4.55 -6.20
CA SER A 105 -13.46 5.11 -4.84
C SER A 105 -11.99 5.25 -4.41
N ASN A 106 -11.05 4.61 -5.09
CA ASN A 106 -9.63 4.89 -4.93
C ASN A 106 -9.26 6.35 -5.29
N MET A 107 -10.14 7.05 -5.99
CA MET A 107 -10.04 8.47 -6.33
C MET A 107 -11.12 9.30 -5.62
N CYS A 108 -11.63 8.83 -4.47
CA CYS A 108 -12.62 9.56 -3.68
C CYS A 108 -12.14 10.99 -3.39
N GLU A 109 -13.03 11.97 -3.55
CA GLU A 109 -12.69 13.39 -3.35
C GLU A 109 -12.19 13.69 -1.94
N MET A 110 -12.68 12.98 -0.91
CA MET A 110 -12.11 13.08 0.44
C MET A 110 -10.62 12.67 0.48
N GLY A 111 -10.21 11.76 -0.38
CA GLY A 111 -8.82 11.29 -0.47
C GLY A 111 -7.82 12.37 -0.91
N ALA A 112 -8.27 13.49 -1.46
CA ALA A 112 -7.40 14.60 -1.83
C ALA A 112 -6.65 15.21 -0.62
N GLY A 113 -7.18 15.07 0.58
CA GLY A 113 -6.60 15.59 1.81
C GLY A 113 -5.71 14.61 2.60
N VAL A 114 -5.40 13.42 2.09
CA VAL A 114 -4.69 12.37 2.86
C VAL A 114 -3.28 12.78 3.34
N LEU A 115 -2.67 13.78 2.72
CA LEU A 115 -1.35 14.30 3.09
C LEU A 115 -1.42 15.64 3.85
N ALA A 116 -2.61 16.16 4.11
CA ALA A 116 -2.78 17.47 4.76
C ALA A 116 -2.44 17.47 6.27
N GLY A 117 -2.37 16.29 6.91
CA GLY A 117 -2.07 16.17 8.34
C GLY A 117 -3.23 16.57 9.26
N PHE A 118 -4.46 16.45 8.80
CA PHE A 118 -5.68 16.72 9.57
C PHE A 118 -6.67 15.57 9.40
N ALA A 119 -7.60 15.42 10.34
CA ALA A 119 -8.80 14.64 10.09
C ALA A 119 -9.66 15.30 8.98
N PRO A 120 -10.62 14.60 8.34
CA PRO A 120 -11.43 15.17 7.27
C PRO A 120 -12.19 16.46 7.62
N ASP A 121 -12.40 16.72 8.89
CA ASP A 121 -13.03 17.97 9.40
C ASP A 121 -12.04 19.13 9.60
N GLY A 122 -10.76 18.95 9.22
CA GLY A 122 -9.73 19.97 9.35
C GLY A 122 -9.17 20.15 10.78
N THR A 123 -9.44 19.23 11.70
CA THR A 123 -8.95 19.30 13.09
C THR A 123 -8.10 18.06 13.44
N HIS A 124 -7.41 18.10 14.58
CA HIS A 124 -6.66 16.95 15.09
C HIS A 124 -7.50 16.14 16.09
N ARG A 125 -7.15 14.84 16.22
CA ARG A 125 -7.65 13.94 17.27
C ARG A 125 -6.52 13.48 18.18
N VAL A 126 -5.28 13.70 17.78
CA VAL A 126 -4.08 13.32 18.53
C VAL A 126 -3.38 14.60 18.97
N HIS A 127 -2.89 14.59 20.21
CA HIS A 127 -2.13 15.70 20.81
C HIS A 127 -0.89 15.14 21.51
N ALA A 128 0.23 15.85 21.38
CA ALA A 128 1.47 15.59 22.09
C ALA A 128 2.15 16.91 22.44
N ARG A 129 2.78 17.01 23.61
CA ARG A 129 3.50 18.18 24.07
C ARG A 129 2.68 19.50 23.98
N GLY A 130 1.35 19.39 24.18
CA GLY A 130 0.45 20.54 24.16
C GLY A 130 0.05 21.07 22.78
N GLN A 131 0.33 20.36 21.70
CA GLN A 131 -0.07 20.75 20.34
C GLN A 131 -0.73 19.60 19.58
N GLY A 132 -1.47 19.92 18.52
CA GLY A 132 -2.09 18.95 17.62
C GLY A 132 -1.06 18.19 16.80
N VAL A 133 -1.29 16.88 16.63
CA VAL A 133 -0.49 15.95 15.83
C VAL A 133 -1.32 15.48 14.66
N GLY A 134 -0.80 15.62 13.45
CA GLY A 134 -1.47 15.19 12.23
C GLY A 134 -1.44 13.67 12.04
N PRO A 135 -2.55 13.01 11.68
CA PRO A 135 -2.53 11.61 11.31
C PRO A 135 -1.97 11.43 9.90
N PHE A 136 -0.98 10.57 9.72
CA PHE A 136 -0.57 10.20 8.37
C PHE A 136 -1.71 9.48 7.66
N SER A 137 -2.04 9.95 6.48
CA SER A 137 -3.11 9.40 5.62
C SER A 137 -4.47 9.25 6.32
N PHE A 138 -4.87 10.25 7.14
CA PHE A 138 -6.08 10.25 7.98
C PHE A 138 -6.14 9.20 9.07
N LEU A 139 -5.14 8.34 9.23
CA LEU A 139 -5.18 7.15 10.08
C LEU A 139 -4.26 7.26 11.30
N GLY A 140 -2.95 7.37 11.09
CA GLY A 140 -1.99 7.42 12.20
C GLY A 140 -1.93 6.12 13.00
N THR A 141 -1.78 4.97 12.34
CA THR A 141 -1.90 3.64 12.97
C THR A 141 -0.69 3.21 13.80
N PHE A 142 0.36 4.03 13.92
CA PHE A 142 1.47 3.77 14.84
C PHE A 142 1.13 4.19 16.28
N SER A 143 0.00 3.70 16.75
CA SER A 143 -0.53 3.80 18.12
C SER A 143 -1.48 2.63 18.36
N PRO A 144 -1.60 2.12 19.59
CA PRO A 144 -2.60 1.09 19.92
C PRO A 144 -4.05 1.52 19.70
N TYR A 145 -4.30 2.83 19.66
CA TYR A 145 -5.66 3.37 19.47
C TYR A 145 -5.64 4.47 18.42
N VAL A 146 -6.70 4.51 17.62
CA VAL A 146 -6.92 5.56 16.62
C VAL A 146 -8.38 6.03 16.65
N VAL A 147 -8.59 7.30 16.29
CA VAL A 147 -9.93 7.84 16.01
C VAL A 147 -9.94 8.24 14.54
N VAL A 148 -10.82 7.58 13.78
CA VAL A 148 -10.89 7.73 12.32
C VAL A 148 -12.32 7.88 11.82
N ASN A 149 -12.47 8.51 10.66
CA ASN A 149 -13.77 8.59 9.99
C ASN A 149 -14.20 7.22 9.47
N ILE A 150 -15.51 6.90 9.58
CA ILE A 150 -16.07 5.62 9.11
C ILE A 150 -15.87 5.36 7.62
N ASP A 151 -15.64 6.39 6.82
CA ASP A 151 -15.38 6.24 5.38
C ASP A 151 -14.00 5.61 5.08
N SER A 152 -13.10 5.58 6.08
CA SER A 152 -11.85 4.83 6.05
C SER A 152 -11.96 3.43 6.67
N CYS A 153 -13.11 3.04 7.24
CA CYS A 153 -13.31 1.76 7.89
C CYS A 153 -13.98 0.75 6.94
N VAL A 154 -13.46 -0.46 6.91
CA VAL A 154 -14.07 -1.58 6.19
C VAL A 154 -14.26 -2.76 7.14
N LYS A 155 -15.52 -3.14 7.36
CA LYS A 155 -15.87 -4.28 8.21
C LYS A 155 -15.43 -5.59 7.56
N ILE A 156 -14.83 -6.48 8.37
CA ILE A 156 -14.41 -7.83 7.98
C ILE A 156 -14.98 -8.89 8.92
N GLY A 157 -14.92 -10.15 8.53
CA GLY A 157 -15.30 -11.27 9.38
C GLY A 157 -14.40 -11.37 10.63
N LYS A 158 -14.99 -11.71 11.78
CA LYS A 158 -14.26 -11.86 13.05
C LYS A 158 -13.31 -13.06 13.07
N ASP A 159 -13.42 -13.94 12.10
CA ASP A 159 -12.57 -15.10 11.89
C ASP A 159 -11.27 -14.78 11.15
N ILE A 160 -11.11 -13.57 10.60
CA ILE A 160 -9.89 -13.14 9.94
C ILE A 160 -8.89 -12.62 11.00
N PRO A 161 -7.67 -13.17 11.08
CA PRO A 161 -6.64 -12.69 11.98
C PRO A 161 -6.28 -11.23 11.71
N LEU A 162 -6.37 -10.37 12.73
CA LEU A 162 -6.20 -8.93 12.56
C LEU A 162 -4.77 -8.51 12.20
N ASP A 163 -3.77 -9.28 12.62
CA ASP A 163 -2.37 -9.07 12.24
C ASP A 163 -2.12 -9.26 10.72
N LYS A 164 -2.85 -10.16 10.09
CA LYS A 164 -2.83 -10.36 8.63
C LYS A 164 -3.73 -9.33 7.94
N ALA A 165 -4.90 -9.08 8.54
CA ALA A 165 -5.87 -8.14 7.99
C ALA A 165 -5.33 -6.70 7.88
N ALA A 166 -4.43 -6.26 8.76
CA ALA A 166 -3.82 -4.94 8.69
C ALA A 166 -3.17 -4.67 7.32
N LEU A 167 -2.53 -5.66 6.71
CA LEU A 167 -1.86 -5.53 5.41
C LEU A 167 -2.84 -5.31 4.24
N ILE A 168 -4.12 -5.72 4.41
CA ILE A 168 -5.15 -5.52 3.39
C ILE A 168 -5.58 -4.03 3.33
N GLY A 169 -5.10 -3.19 4.24
CA GLY A 169 -5.38 -1.74 4.26
C GLY A 169 -4.67 -0.96 3.14
N CYS A 170 -3.49 -1.39 2.69
CA CYS A 170 -2.70 -0.66 1.70
C CYS A 170 -1.95 -1.58 0.72
N GLY A 171 -0.82 -2.16 1.14
CA GLY A 171 0.13 -2.82 0.22
C GLY A 171 -0.45 -4.01 -0.52
N VAL A 172 -1.31 -4.79 0.13
CA VAL A 172 -1.95 -5.98 -0.47
C VAL A 172 -2.87 -5.60 -1.63
N PRO A 173 -3.92 -4.77 -1.44
CA PRO A 173 -4.79 -4.40 -2.55
C PRO A 173 -4.07 -3.56 -3.60
N THR A 174 -3.07 -2.76 -3.22
CA THR A 174 -2.26 -1.99 -4.17
C THR A 174 -1.55 -2.90 -5.18
N GLY A 175 -0.85 -3.91 -4.70
CA GLY A 175 -0.13 -4.84 -5.59
C GLY A 175 -1.07 -5.73 -6.39
N TRP A 176 -2.00 -6.38 -5.72
CA TRP A 176 -2.98 -7.26 -6.37
C TRP A 176 -3.80 -6.53 -7.42
N GLY A 177 -4.32 -5.37 -7.08
CA GLY A 177 -5.11 -4.55 -7.99
C GLY A 177 -4.30 -4.00 -9.17
N SER A 178 -3.00 -3.75 -8.99
CA SER A 178 -2.13 -3.35 -10.10
C SER A 178 -2.11 -4.39 -11.22
N SER A 179 -2.12 -5.67 -10.89
CA SER A 179 -2.24 -6.76 -11.88
C SER A 179 -3.67 -6.94 -12.37
N VAL A 180 -4.64 -6.95 -11.45
CA VAL A 180 -6.03 -7.35 -11.75
C VAL A 180 -6.80 -6.25 -12.47
N TYR A 181 -6.64 -5.00 -12.04
CA TYR A 181 -7.44 -3.86 -12.54
C TYR A 181 -6.62 -2.88 -13.37
N ALA A 182 -5.42 -2.47 -12.92
CA ALA A 182 -4.64 -1.48 -13.64
C ALA A 182 -3.99 -2.05 -14.90
N ALA A 183 -3.36 -3.22 -14.80
CA ALA A 183 -2.78 -3.91 -15.94
C ALA A 183 -3.81 -4.71 -16.74
N GLU A 184 -4.92 -5.10 -16.11
CA GLU A 184 -5.93 -5.98 -16.72
C GLU A 184 -5.29 -7.28 -17.25
N VAL A 185 -4.49 -7.95 -16.40
CA VAL A 185 -3.83 -9.20 -16.77
C VAL A 185 -4.86 -10.22 -17.23
N ALA A 186 -4.57 -10.94 -18.31
CA ALA A 186 -5.41 -11.96 -18.87
C ALA A 186 -4.74 -13.35 -18.89
N LEU A 187 -5.56 -14.37 -19.05
CA LEU A 187 -5.10 -15.76 -19.15
C LEU A 187 -4.04 -15.93 -20.25
N GLY A 188 -2.93 -16.56 -19.93
CA GLY A 188 -1.87 -16.88 -20.87
C GLY A 188 -0.85 -15.77 -21.16
N GLU A 189 -1.03 -14.58 -20.58
CA GLU A 189 -0.12 -13.45 -20.77
C GLU A 189 1.24 -13.63 -20.07
N THR A 190 2.25 -12.90 -20.56
CA THR A 190 3.55 -12.72 -19.92
C THR A 190 3.56 -11.39 -19.17
N VAL A 191 3.82 -11.47 -17.87
CA VAL A 191 3.81 -10.33 -16.93
C VAL A 191 5.20 -10.17 -16.33
N VAL A 192 5.72 -8.94 -16.32
CA VAL A 192 6.94 -8.58 -15.60
C VAL A 192 6.57 -7.72 -14.39
N VAL A 193 7.09 -8.07 -13.21
CA VAL A 193 6.95 -7.30 -11.97
C VAL A 193 8.32 -6.82 -11.55
N ILE A 194 8.55 -5.51 -11.62
CA ILE A 194 9.83 -4.85 -11.27
C ILE A 194 9.73 -4.34 -9.84
N GLY A 195 10.53 -4.96 -8.94
CA GLY A 195 10.47 -4.76 -7.50
C GLY A 195 9.51 -5.74 -6.84
N THR A 196 10.03 -6.68 -6.04
CA THR A 196 9.25 -7.72 -5.35
C THR A 196 9.25 -7.53 -3.82
N GLY A 197 9.06 -6.29 -3.37
CA GLY A 197 8.69 -5.97 -2.00
C GLY A 197 7.22 -6.31 -1.70
N GLY A 198 6.66 -5.76 -0.62
CA GLY A 198 5.29 -6.04 -0.20
C GLY A 198 4.22 -5.79 -1.28
N VAL A 199 4.35 -4.72 -2.06
CA VAL A 199 3.44 -4.43 -3.18
C VAL A 199 3.69 -5.40 -4.34
N GLY A 200 4.95 -5.63 -4.72
CA GLY A 200 5.30 -6.50 -5.84
C GLY A 200 4.92 -7.97 -5.62
N MET A 201 5.05 -8.51 -4.40
CA MET A 201 4.59 -9.87 -4.09
C MET A 201 3.08 -10.02 -4.35
N ASN A 202 2.31 -9.00 -4.01
CA ASN A 202 0.86 -9.02 -4.26
C ASN A 202 0.53 -8.78 -5.74
N ALA A 203 1.37 -8.05 -6.49
CA ALA A 203 1.24 -7.97 -7.94
C ALA A 203 1.50 -9.33 -8.61
N VAL A 204 2.48 -10.10 -8.10
CA VAL A 204 2.73 -11.49 -8.52
C VAL A 204 1.51 -12.38 -8.24
N GLN A 205 0.93 -12.32 -7.02
CA GLN A 205 -0.30 -13.03 -6.71
C GLN A 205 -1.46 -12.65 -7.63
N GLY A 206 -1.64 -11.34 -7.88
CA GLY A 206 -2.67 -10.84 -8.79
C GLY A 206 -2.51 -11.38 -10.22
N ALA A 207 -1.29 -11.39 -10.75
CA ALA A 207 -1.00 -11.96 -12.06
C ALA A 207 -1.29 -13.47 -12.11
N ARG A 208 -0.93 -14.21 -11.05
CA ARG A 208 -1.25 -15.64 -10.90
C ARG A 208 -2.76 -15.87 -10.88
N HIS A 209 -3.51 -15.11 -10.09
CA HIS A 209 -4.98 -15.24 -10.01
C HIS A 209 -5.66 -14.95 -11.35
N LYS A 210 -5.07 -14.11 -12.18
CA LYS A 210 -5.57 -13.82 -13.54
C LYS A 210 -5.13 -14.86 -14.57
N GLY A 211 -4.33 -15.86 -14.17
CA GLY A 211 -3.90 -16.95 -15.06
C GLY A 211 -2.78 -16.55 -16.03
N ALA A 212 -1.92 -15.60 -15.66
CA ALA A 212 -0.72 -15.32 -16.43
C ALA A 212 0.11 -16.60 -16.65
N LYS A 213 0.62 -16.81 -17.87
CA LYS A 213 1.44 -17.97 -18.22
C LYS A 213 2.86 -17.82 -17.67
N ASN A 214 3.44 -16.65 -17.87
CA ASN A 214 4.78 -16.33 -17.38
C ASN A 214 4.67 -15.12 -16.45
N ILE A 215 5.25 -15.24 -15.26
CA ILE A 215 5.35 -14.14 -14.27
C ILE A 215 6.84 -14.01 -13.96
N VAL A 216 7.46 -12.96 -14.50
CA VAL A 216 8.88 -12.66 -14.32
C VAL A 216 9.02 -11.63 -13.20
N ALA A 217 9.57 -12.04 -12.07
CA ALA A 217 9.85 -11.19 -10.93
C ALA A 217 11.29 -10.65 -10.99
N VAL A 218 11.46 -9.34 -10.92
CA VAL A 218 12.74 -8.65 -11.02
C VAL A 218 13.06 -7.98 -9.70
N ASP A 219 14.11 -8.40 -9.00
CA ASP A 219 14.56 -7.77 -7.75
C ASP A 219 16.06 -8.03 -7.53
N PRO A 220 16.87 -7.05 -7.13
CA PRO A 220 18.30 -7.27 -6.87
C PRO A 220 18.55 -8.16 -5.65
N VAL A 221 17.61 -8.24 -4.69
CA VAL A 221 17.76 -9.00 -3.45
C VAL A 221 17.36 -10.46 -3.67
N GLU A 222 18.30 -11.40 -3.51
CA GLU A 222 18.07 -12.83 -3.72
C GLU A 222 16.92 -13.37 -2.86
N TYR A 223 16.91 -13.03 -1.58
CA TYR A 223 15.84 -13.42 -0.67
C TYR A 223 14.45 -13.05 -1.21
N LYS A 224 14.27 -11.83 -1.75
CA LYS A 224 13.00 -11.40 -2.35
C LYS A 224 12.66 -12.19 -3.62
N ARG A 225 13.66 -12.52 -4.44
CA ARG A 225 13.45 -13.37 -5.63
C ARG A 225 12.97 -14.76 -5.25
N ASP A 226 13.52 -15.35 -4.18
CA ASP A 226 13.10 -16.67 -3.70
C ASP A 226 11.70 -16.64 -3.12
N GLN A 227 11.35 -15.60 -2.35
CA GLN A 227 9.99 -15.41 -1.88
C GLN A 227 9.01 -15.22 -3.05
N ALA A 228 9.36 -14.50 -4.11
CA ALA A 228 8.48 -14.29 -5.25
C ALA A 228 8.03 -15.60 -5.92
N LYS A 229 8.88 -16.63 -5.92
CA LYS A 229 8.52 -17.98 -6.41
C LYS A 229 7.37 -18.59 -5.59
N LEU A 230 7.40 -18.42 -4.27
CA LEU A 230 6.34 -18.89 -3.38
C LEU A 230 5.00 -18.23 -3.73
N PHE A 231 5.00 -16.93 -4.00
CA PHE A 231 3.80 -16.17 -4.37
C PHE A 231 3.32 -16.42 -5.81
N GLY A 232 4.10 -17.13 -6.62
CA GLY A 232 3.67 -17.59 -7.96
C GLY A 232 4.47 -17.06 -9.12
N ALA A 233 5.62 -16.41 -8.89
CA ALA A 233 6.55 -16.07 -9.97
C ALA A 233 7.06 -17.35 -10.62
N THR A 234 6.96 -17.43 -11.94
CA THR A 234 7.45 -18.56 -12.72
C THR A 234 8.94 -18.43 -13.02
N HIS A 235 9.43 -17.19 -13.04
CA HIS A 235 10.83 -16.85 -13.29
C HIS A 235 11.24 -15.69 -12.39
N THR A 236 12.51 -15.69 -11.99
CA THR A 236 13.08 -14.59 -11.21
C THR A 236 14.43 -14.18 -11.79
N VAL A 237 14.70 -12.88 -11.86
CA VAL A 237 15.95 -12.32 -12.34
C VAL A 237 16.37 -11.15 -11.47
N GLU A 238 17.67 -10.83 -11.50
CA GLU A 238 18.27 -9.83 -10.63
C GLU A 238 18.06 -8.39 -11.11
N ASN A 239 18.06 -8.17 -12.44
CA ASN A 239 18.08 -6.85 -13.04
C ASN A 239 17.27 -6.78 -14.35
N LEU A 240 17.13 -5.56 -14.89
CA LEU A 240 16.33 -5.30 -16.07
C LEU A 240 16.91 -5.90 -17.36
N ASP A 241 18.24 -6.00 -17.47
CA ASP A 241 18.88 -6.57 -18.66
C ASP A 241 18.55 -8.06 -18.76
N GLN A 242 18.71 -8.80 -17.65
CA GLN A 242 18.33 -10.22 -17.58
C GLN A 242 16.81 -10.40 -17.81
N ALA A 243 15.98 -9.47 -17.30
CA ALA A 243 14.55 -9.51 -17.53
C ALA A 243 14.22 -9.38 -19.02
N LYS A 244 14.87 -8.44 -19.70
CA LYS A 244 14.68 -8.23 -21.14
C LYS A 244 15.07 -9.46 -21.95
N GLU A 245 16.25 -10.03 -21.74
CA GLU A 245 16.72 -11.25 -22.41
C GLU A 245 15.75 -12.43 -22.20
N LEU A 246 15.29 -12.61 -20.96
CA LEU A 246 14.34 -13.66 -20.62
C LEU A 246 12.98 -13.44 -21.29
N VAL A 247 12.45 -12.22 -21.24
CA VAL A 247 11.17 -11.85 -21.87
C VAL A 247 11.26 -12.04 -23.40
N ASP A 248 12.35 -11.65 -24.02
CA ASP A 248 12.56 -11.87 -25.46
C ASP A 248 12.55 -13.36 -25.81
N THR A 249 13.17 -14.20 -24.97
CA THR A 249 13.14 -15.65 -25.11
C THR A 249 11.72 -16.23 -24.95
N LEU A 250 11.00 -15.85 -23.90
CA LEU A 250 9.66 -16.37 -23.58
C LEU A 250 8.59 -15.93 -24.59
N SER A 251 8.78 -14.79 -25.24
CA SER A 251 7.86 -14.14 -26.17
C SER A 251 8.25 -14.26 -27.63
N ASN A 252 9.34 -14.98 -27.97
CA ASN A 252 9.93 -14.99 -29.31
C ASN A 252 10.23 -13.55 -29.85
N GLY A 253 10.78 -12.69 -29.01
CA GLY A 253 11.16 -11.32 -29.34
C GLY A 253 10.02 -10.31 -29.38
N GLN A 254 8.80 -10.70 -28.98
CA GLN A 254 7.64 -9.79 -29.01
C GLN A 254 7.54 -8.86 -27.78
N GLY A 255 8.13 -9.23 -26.65
CA GLY A 255 8.05 -8.52 -25.39
C GLY A 255 6.92 -9.02 -24.47
N ALA A 256 6.84 -8.47 -23.25
CA ALA A 256 5.82 -8.81 -22.24
C ALA A 256 4.49 -8.11 -22.54
N ASP A 257 3.38 -8.81 -22.22
CA ASP A 257 2.04 -8.23 -22.32
C ASP A 257 1.85 -7.10 -21.33
N LYS A 258 2.35 -7.28 -20.12
CA LYS A 258 2.22 -6.35 -19.00
C LYS A 258 3.57 -6.18 -18.30
N VAL A 259 3.92 -4.95 -17.99
CA VAL A 259 5.08 -4.62 -17.13
C VAL A 259 4.60 -3.73 -15.99
N LEU A 260 4.85 -4.13 -14.76
CA LEU A 260 4.44 -3.40 -13.55
C LEU A 260 5.68 -2.90 -12.81
N ILE A 261 5.73 -1.62 -12.51
CA ILE A 261 6.77 -1.01 -11.67
C ILE A 261 6.23 -0.88 -10.24
N THR A 262 6.78 -1.69 -9.33
CA THR A 262 6.37 -1.83 -7.93
C THR A 262 7.54 -1.69 -6.96
N VAL A 263 8.60 -1.01 -7.41
CA VAL A 263 9.77 -0.67 -6.59
C VAL A 263 9.37 0.31 -5.48
N ASP A 264 10.26 0.54 -4.53
CA ASP A 264 10.09 1.53 -3.48
C ASP A 264 9.89 2.94 -4.06
N ILE A 265 10.90 3.48 -4.71
CA ILE A 265 10.83 4.76 -5.44
C ILE A 265 11.07 4.52 -6.94
N ALA A 266 10.09 4.90 -7.75
CA ALA A 266 10.22 4.82 -9.21
C ALA A 266 11.02 6.01 -9.74
N TYR A 267 12.32 5.83 -9.86
CA TYR A 267 13.14 6.78 -10.60
C TYR A 267 12.89 6.67 -12.10
N GLY A 268 12.91 7.80 -12.79
CA GLY A 268 12.54 7.89 -14.21
C GLY A 268 13.38 7.03 -15.17
N HIS A 269 14.60 6.65 -14.78
CA HIS A 269 15.43 5.75 -15.57
C HIS A 269 14.83 4.34 -15.74
N LEU A 270 13.85 3.95 -14.91
CA LEU A 270 13.16 2.66 -15.03
C LEU A 270 12.13 2.64 -16.16
N LEU A 271 11.57 3.80 -16.53
CA LEU A 271 10.45 3.85 -17.48
C LEU A 271 10.82 3.41 -18.89
N ASN A 272 11.96 3.83 -19.40
CA ASN A 272 12.34 3.48 -20.77
C ASN A 272 12.68 1.98 -20.92
N PRO A 273 13.50 1.34 -20.06
CA PRO A 273 13.69 -0.11 -20.12
C PRO A 273 12.39 -0.90 -19.94
N ALA A 274 11.51 -0.46 -19.04
CA ALA A 274 10.21 -1.10 -18.86
C ALA A 274 9.32 -0.98 -20.11
N GLN A 275 9.32 0.19 -20.77
CA GLN A 275 8.65 0.38 -22.05
C GLN A 275 9.22 -0.55 -23.13
N GLU A 276 10.55 -0.67 -23.24
CA GLU A 276 11.21 -1.51 -24.24
C GLU A 276 10.84 -3.00 -24.10
N MET A 277 10.73 -3.48 -22.86
CA MET A 277 10.28 -4.85 -22.57
C MET A 277 8.79 -5.08 -22.86
N THR A 278 7.98 -4.01 -22.92
CA THR A 278 6.54 -4.12 -23.18
C THR A 278 6.28 -4.34 -24.67
N ARG A 279 5.48 -5.35 -25.03
CA ARG A 279 5.13 -5.65 -26.43
C ARG A 279 4.31 -4.55 -27.09
N ARG A 280 4.14 -4.62 -28.40
CA ARG A 280 3.17 -3.79 -29.14
C ARG A 280 1.75 -4.01 -28.57
N GLY A 281 1.03 -2.92 -28.31
CA GLY A 281 -0.30 -2.94 -27.69
C GLY A 281 -0.31 -3.35 -26.21
N GLY A 282 0.86 -3.58 -25.60
CA GLY A 282 0.98 -3.96 -24.18
C GLY A 282 0.78 -2.79 -23.22
N THR A 283 0.78 -3.08 -21.93
CA THR A 283 0.53 -2.08 -20.87
C THR A 283 1.70 -2.03 -19.90
N LEU A 284 2.20 -0.82 -19.65
CA LEU A 284 3.13 -0.49 -18.57
C LEU A 284 2.32 0.17 -17.43
N VAL A 285 2.43 -0.36 -16.21
CA VAL A 285 1.76 0.19 -15.02
C VAL A 285 2.79 0.77 -14.07
N LEU A 286 2.59 2.02 -13.68
CA LEU A 286 3.37 2.71 -12.65
C LEU A 286 2.55 2.73 -11.35
N THR A 287 2.97 1.92 -10.37
CA THR A 287 2.32 1.80 -9.05
C THR A 287 3.10 2.53 -7.98
N SER A 288 4.42 2.56 -8.10
CA SER A 288 5.33 3.17 -7.12
C SER A 288 5.21 4.69 -7.07
N ALA A 289 5.47 5.26 -5.89
CA ALA A 289 5.75 6.68 -5.77
C ALA A 289 7.01 7.08 -6.53
N ALA A 290 7.09 8.33 -6.97
CA ALA A 290 8.27 8.91 -7.59
C ALA A 290 8.61 10.22 -6.87
N PRO A 291 9.89 10.66 -6.85
CA PRO A 291 10.26 11.92 -6.24
C PRO A 291 9.48 13.07 -6.91
N VAL A 292 8.85 13.93 -6.12
CA VAL A 292 8.03 15.06 -6.62
C VAL A 292 8.83 16.05 -7.47
N THR A 293 10.14 16.05 -7.32
CA THR A 293 11.07 16.91 -8.07
C THR A 293 11.46 16.34 -9.41
N GLN A 294 11.25 15.04 -9.65
CA GLN A 294 11.66 14.39 -10.90
C GLN A 294 10.60 14.56 -11.98
N ARG A 295 10.85 15.50 -12.89
CA ARG A 295 9.93 15.83 -14.00
C ARG A 295 10.49 15.47 -15.37
N ASP A 296 11.81 15.51 -15.52
CA ASP A 296 12.50 15.17 -16.76
C ASP A 296 12.86 13.68 -16.77
N VAL A 297 12.09 12.90 -17.52
CA VAL A 297 12.23 11.45 -17.59
C VAL A 297 12.51 11.03 -19.03
N PRO A 298 13.61 10.28 -19.28
CA PRO A 298 13.87 9.73 -20.61
C PRO A 298 12.78 8.73 -20.99
N PHE A 299 12.11 8.96 -22.11
CA PHE A 299 11.05 8.11 -22.61
C PHE A 299 10.97 8.17 -24.13
N ASP A 300 11.05 7.02 -24.80
CA ASP A 300 10.96 6.95 -26.26
C ASP A 300 9.51 7.13 -26.73
N LEU A 301 9.15 8.38 -26.98
CA LEU A 301 7.80 8.76 -27.43
C LEU A 301 7.44 8.20 -28.81
N PHE A 302 8.44 8.08 -29.72
CA PHE A 302 8.18 7.55 -31.07
C PHE A 302 7.79 6.08 -31.00
N THR A 303 8.62 5.25 -30.36
CA THR A 303 8.33 3.82 -30.20
C THR A 303 7.06 3.59 -29.40
N PHE A 304 6.82 4.40 -28.35
CA PHE A 304 5.61 4.31 -27.54
C PHE A 304 4.36 4.51 -28.39
N ALA A 305 4.30 5.60 -29.15
CA ALA A 305 3.15 5.93 -30.00
C ALA A 305 2.97 4.91 -31.15
N MET A 306 4.04 4.60 -31.87
CA MET A 306 3.98 3.69 -33.02
C MET A 306 3.71 2.23 -32.67
N SER A 307 3.93 1.86 -31.41
CA SER A 307 3.62 0.52 -30.92
C SER A 307 2.25 0.42 -30.24
N GLY A 308 1.51 1.53 -30.10
CA GLY A 308 0.20 1.54 -29.45
C GLY A 308 0.22 1.06 -27.99
N LYS A 309 1.34 1.28 -27.28
CA LYS A 309 1.50 0.90 -25.88
C LYS A 309 0.66 1.81 -24.98
N ARG A 310 0.34 1.33 -23.79
CA ARG A 310 -0.36 2.10 -22.76
C ARG A 310 0.56 2.30 -21.56
N LEU A 311 0.57 3.51 -21.00
CA LEU A 311 1.16 3.83 -19.70
C LEU A 311 0.01 4.18 -18.73
N HIS A 312 -0.09 3.44 -17.65
CA HIS A 312 -1.16 3.59 -16.67
C HIS A 312 -0.57 3.88 -15.28
N GLY A 313 -0.78 5.09 -14.77
CA GLY A 313 -0.51 5.41 -13.36
C GLY A 313 -1.66 4.91 -12.48
N THR A 314 -1.36 4.22 -11.39
CA THR A 314 -2.39 3.71 -10.49
C THR A 314 -2.16 4.12 -9.04
N LEU A 315 -3.21 4.58 -8.38
CA LEU A 315 -3.25 4.79 -6.93
C LEU A 315 -4.05 3.64 -6.32
N TYR A 316 -3.48 3.00 -5.28
CA TYR A 316 -4.11 1.88 -4.57
C TYR A 316 -4.42 0.68 -5.48
N GLY A 317 -3.64 0.50 -6.56
CA GLY A 317 -3.88 -0.57 -7.55
C GLY A 317 -5.21 -0.47 -8.28
N THR A 318 -5.85 0.70 -8.33
CA THR A 318 -7.20 0.90 -8.88
C THR A 318 -8.29 0.09 -8.14
N THR A 319 -8.00 -0.36 -6.90
CA THR A 319 -8.95 -1.09 -6.05
C THR A 319 -9.97 -0.16 -5.41
N THR A 320 -11.08 -0.71 -4.96
CA THR A 320 -12.10 -0.01 -4.18
C THR A 320 -12.20 -0.67 -2.80
N ALA A 321 -11.77 0.03 -1.74
CA ALA A 321 -11.60 -0.54 -0.41
C ALA A 321 -12.82 -1.35 0.07
N ARG A 322 -14.02 -0.79 -0.04
CA ARG A 322 -15.28 -1.44 0.42
C ARG A 322 -15.64 -2.73 -0.35
N ARG A 323 -15.13 -2.92 -1.58
CA ARG A 323 -15.33 -4.14 -2.37
C ARG A 323 -14.17 -5.10 -2.19
N ASP A 324 -12.94 -4.58 -2.30
CA ASP A 324 -11.77 -5.44 -2.50
C ASP A 324 -11.17 -5.93 -1.17
N ILE A 325 -11.28 -5.16 -0.07
CA ILE A 325 -10.82 -5.64 1.24
C ILE A 325 -11.63 -6.88 1.69
N PRO A 326 -12.98 -6.88 1.67
CA PRO A 326 -13.74 -8.10 1.98
C PRO A 326 -13.50 -9.24 0.99
N LEU A 327 -13.30 -8.94 -0.31
CA LEU A 327 -12.99 -9.95 -1.32
C LEU A 327 -11.66 -10.64 -1.03
N ILE A 328 -10.59 -9.89 -0.76
CA ILE A 328 -9.27 -10.42 -0.45
C ILE A 328 -9.31 -11.22 0.86
N ALA A 329 -10.01 -10.72 1.89
CA ALA A 329 -10.21 -11.43 3.14
C ALA A 329 -10.95 -12.77 2.94
N ASP A 330 -11.95 -12.80 2.05
CA ASP A 330 -12.65 -14.03 1.70
C ASP A 330 -11.78 -15.01 0.89
N MET A 331 -10.97 -14.52 -0.04
CA MET A 331 -9.98 -15.34 -0.76
C MET A 331 -8.96 -15.94 0.20
N TYR A 332 -8.47 -15.17 1.17
CA TYR A 332 -7.57 -15.66 2.22
C TYR A 332 -8.24 -16.77 3.04
N ARG A 333 -9.48 -16.57 3.50
CA ARG A 333 -10.26 -17.59 4.23
C ARG A 333 -10.38 -18.91 3.45
N ARG A 334 -10.49 -18.85 2.13
CA ARG A 334 -10.55 -20.03 1.24
C ARG A 334 -9.18 -20.62 0.92
N GLY A 335 -8.08 -20.06 1.42
CA GLY A 335 -6.71 -20.48 1.07
C GLY A 335 -6.29 -20.14 -0.36
N GLU A 336 -6.98 -19.20 -0.99
CA GLU A 336 -6.70 -18.74 -2.36
C GLU A 336 -5.77 -17.50 -2.38
N PHE A 337 -5.56 -16.85 -1.24
CA PHE A 337 -4.70 -15.69 -1.09
C PHE A 337 -3.70 -15.88 0.06
N MET A 338 -2.44 -15.60 -0.19
CA MET A 338 -1.36 -15.77 0.77
C MET A 338 -1.15 -14.46 1.53
N LEU A 339 -1.50 -14.42 2.81
CA LEU A 339 -1.24 -13.31 3.73
C LEU A 339 -0.26 -13.69 4.84
N ASP A 340 -0.29 -14.93 5.30
CA ASP A 340 0.59 -15.41 6.36
C ASP A 340 2.06 -15.29 5.95
N GLU A 341 2.37 -15.68 4.74
CA GLU A 341 3.71 -15.68 4.16
C GLU A 341 4.24 -14.26 3.90
N LEU A 342 3.36 -13.26 3.83
CA LEU A 342 3.78 -11.86 3.73
C LEU A 342 4.39 -11.37 5.03
N VAL A 343 3.84 -11.74 6.19
CA VAL A 343 4.31 -11.30 7.52
C VAL A 343 5.58 -12.06 7.88
N THR A 344 6.73 -11.54 7.52
CA THR A 344 8.02 -12.21 7.74
C THR A 344 8.69 -11.80 9.05
N LYS A 345 8.29 -10.69 9.66
CA LYS A 345 8.79 -10.24 10.97
C LYS A 345 7.74 -9.38 11.68
N THR A 346 7.63 -9.56 13.00
CA THR A 346 6.79 -8.74 13.87
C THR A 346 7.64 -7.91 14.81
N TYR A 347 7.11 -6.77 15.25
CA TYR A 347 7.78 -5.79 16.09
C TYR A 347 6.83 -5.24 17.14
N LYS A 348 7.38 -4.68 18.22
CA LYS A 348 6.66 -3.76 19.11
C LYS A 348 6.76 -2.34 18.59
N LEU A 349 5.88 -1.44 19.05
CA LEU A 349 5.90 -0.04 18.61
C LEU A 349 7.25 0.64 18.91
N GLU A 350 7.87 0.31 20.04
CA GLU A 350 9.18 0.86 20.44
C GLU A 350 10.31 0.45 19.48
N GLN A 351 10.09 -0.58 18.67
CA GLN A 351 11.05 -1.06 17.67
C GLN A 351 10.81 -0.44 16.29
N ILE A 352 9.99 0.60 16.17
CA ILE A 352 9.62 1.18 14.87
C ILE A 352 10.83 1.56 14.01
N ASN A 353 11.88 2.15 14.60
CA ASN A 353 13.08 2.52 13.85
C ASN A 353 13.88 1.30 13.39
N GLU A 354 13.96 0.23 14.20
CA GLU A 354 14.52 -1.06 13.78
C GLU A 354 13.72 -1.64 12.61
N ALA A 355 12.40 -1.60 12.70
CA ALA A 355 11.50 -2.14 11.70
C ALA A 355 11.60 -1.41 10.34
N ILE A 356 11.70 -0.08 10.36
CA ILE A 356 11.96 0.74 9.17
C ILE A 356 13.35 0.41 8.59
N GLN A 357 14.39 0.27 9.44
CA GLN A 357 15.71 -0.09 8.96
C GLN A 357 15.76 -1.48 8.33
N ASP A 358 15.12 -2.48 8.93
CA ASP A 358 15.03 -3.83 8.35
C ASP A 358 14.29 -3.84 7.01
N MET A 359 13.29 -2.99 6.84
CA MET A 359 12.60 -2.80 5.56
C MET A 359 13.53 -2.17 4.51
N ARG A 360 14.28 -1.10 4.87
CA ARG A 360 15.30 -0.47 4.00
C ARG A 360 16.37 -1.47 3.57
N ASP A 361 16.83 -2.32 4.50
CA ASP A 361 17.84 -3.34 4.26
C ASP A 361 17.32 -4.56 3.49
N GLY A 362 16.01 -4.61 3.18
CA GLY A 362 15.39 -5.73 2.46
C GLY A 362 15.35 -7.05 3.24
N LYS A 363 15.42 -6.99 4.58
CA LYS A 363 15.46 -8.18 5.46
C LYS A 363 14.07 -8.80 5.68
N ASN A 364 13.01 -8.10 5.34
CA ASN A 364 11.64 -8.59 5.42
C ASN A 364 10.86 -8.32 4.12
N ILE A 365 9.76 -9.04 3.92
CA ILE A 365 8.76 -8.72 2.89
C ILE A 365 7.76 -7.73 3.47
N ARG A 366 7.15 -8.06 4.63
CA ARG A 366 6.32 -7.16 5.41
C ARG A 366 6.67 -7.29 6.89
N GLY A 367 6.95 -6.14 7.49
CA GLY A 367 6.99 -5.97 8.93
C GLY A 367 5.62 -5.57 9.47
N VAL A 368 5.26 -6.07 10.65
CA VAL A 368 4.00 -5.75 11.32
C VAL A 368 4.28 -5.39 12.77
N ILE A 369 3.78 -4.23 13.21
CA ILE A 369 3.74 -3.86 14.62
C ILE A 369 2.56 -4.57 15.25
N MET A 370 2.82 -5.29 16.34
CA MET A 370 1.77 -5.94 17.16
C MET A 370 1.49 -5.10 18.38
N TYR A 371 0.22 -4.88 18.66
CA TYR A 371 -0.24 -4.24 19.89
C TYR A 371 -0.74 -5.29 20.86
N ASP A 372 -0.35 -5.16 22.13
CA ASP A 372 -0.76 -6.10 23.19
C ASP A 372 -2.29 -6.04 23.39
N GLU A 373 -2.90 -7.17 23.75
CA GLU A 373 -4.34 -7.33 24.03
C GLU A 373 -4.87 -6.45 25.19
#